data_c3e71b52140be74c75e1bb74d8b71228
#
_entry.id   c3e71b52140be74c75e1bb74d8b71228
#
_cell.length_a   1.000
_cell.length_b   1.000
_cell.length_c   1.000
_cell.angle_alpha   90.00
_cell.angle_beta   90.00
_cell.angle_gamma   90.00
#
_symmetry.space_group_name_H-M   'P 1'
#
loop_
_entity.id
_entity.type
_entity.pdbx_description
1 polymer ?
#
loop_
_entity_poly.entity_id
_entity_poly.type
_entity_poly.pdbx_seq_one_letter_code
_entity_poly.pdbx_strand_id
1 'polypeptide(L)'
;MTLRMHPAYKDLIDKAYQSHEKNRSPEGITADDITQARLYSYAFRLHTIGTFHATGIALRERPCTDPLAAANRQRAVDGLQDLADQAMEPVPEDFRVVVSTLYRYHRSVLRVIESLEGDYRASRDPEIERVVQRFAEIIQEITANNGIHLTRDVEAPKQASFVVPNLGITIVPLVYGDHHSWNLAHLGGEERNVPTHRHRQGVEIHLGYNPTHGKTVLGRYRASIDEGYAMPIPPNTDHGWVNTSDEIHHVPFIFGSLKHSGWGVFLDVIPQQQSVEEITTEVDRESPSLSQMTYLEREISKLEGMPSSWRSTLIPYTVTNREGSGGLELSLTRINSAGYSFDVDVFRIVSVVRGEGSVQIEGVEREVKAHDHFGIPGGLQTRVTQSGTQPMVVLDSVIKTLSSKRPGRSW
;
A
#
# COMPACT_ATOMS: atom_id res chain seq x y z
N MET A 1 12.63 8.66 23.71
CA MET A 1 12.54 7.23 23.32
C MET A 1 13.80 6.85 22.57
N THR A 2 14.40 5.67 22.83
CA THR A 2 15.59 5.24 22.07
C THR A 2 15.15 4.35 20.92
N LEU A 3 15.29 4.83 19.68
CA LEU A 3 15.02 4.03 18.50
C LEU A 3 15.97 2.83 18.44
N ARG A 4 15.40 1.63 18.46
CA ARG A 4 16.16 0.39 18.24
C ARG A 4 16.18 0.10 16.73
N MET A 5 17.33 0.30 16.13
CA MET A 5 17.56 -0.02 14.72
C MET A 5 18.42 -1.26 14.59
N HIS A 6 18.19 -2.03 13.54
CA HIS A 6 19.03 -3.20 13.24
C HIS A 6 20.49 -2.77 13.02
N PRO A 7 21.49 -3.51 13.53
CA PRO A 7 22.91 -3.12 13.43
C PRO A 7 23.37 -2.89 11.98
N ALA A 8 22.97 -3.74 11.04
CA ALA A 8 23.34 -3.60 9.63
C ALA A 8 22.78 -2.31 9.01
N TYR A 9 21.53 -1.91 9.37
CA TYR A 9 20.98 -0.63 8.94
C TYR A 9 21.77 0.55 9.51
N LYS A 10 22.14 0.48 10.78
CA LYS A 10 22.95 1.53 11.43
C LYS A 10 24.31 1.70 10.75
N ASP A 11 25.00 0.60 10.46
CA ASP A 11 26.27 0.63 9.70
C ASP A 11 26.12 1.29 8.33
N LEU A 12 25.04 0.95 7.61
CA LEU A 12 24.74 1.56 6.32
C LEU A 12 24.46 3.08 6.44
N ILE A 13 23.73 3.51 7.48
CA ILE A 13 23.49 4.95 7.74
C ILE A 13 24.79 5.67 8.09
N ASP A 14 25.68 5.07 8.86
CA ASP A 14 26.99 5.64 9.17
C ASP A 14 27.86 5.82 7.92
N LYS A 15 27.84 4.84 7.00
CA LYS A 15 28.49 4.95 5.67
C LYS A 15 27.83 6.06 4.84
N ALA A 16 26.50 6.12 4.84
CA ALA A 16 25.73 7.14 4.14
C ALA A 16 26.02 8.56 4.67
N TYR A 17 26.14 8.72 5.98
CA TYR A 17 26.55 9.97 6.61
C TYR A 17 27.93 10.43 6.15
N GLN A 18 28.89 9.53 6.10
CA GLN A 18 30.25 9.85 5.65
C GLN A 18 30.29 10.29 4.19
N SER A 19 29.48 9.67 3.35
CA SER A 19 29.35 10.05 1.94
C SER A 19 28.69 11.42 1.76
N HIS A 20 27.59 11.65 2.47
CA HIS A 20 26.76 12.84 2.29
C HIS A 20 27.36 14.09 2.97
N GLU A 21 27.60 14.02 4.27
CA GLU A 21 28.01 15.19 5.06
C GLU A 21 29.50 15.50 4.93
N LYS A 22 30.34 14.49 4.77
CA LYS A 22 31.81 14.67 4.70
C LYS A 22 32.33 14.73 3.28
N ASN A 23 31.46 14.59 2.28
CA ASN A 23 31.81 14.55 0.85
C ASN A 23 33.03 13.64 0.56
N ARG A 24 33.10 12.50 1.26
CA ARG A 24 34.16 11.51 1.10
C ARG A 24 33.57 10.37 0.25
N SER A 25 34.39 9.91 -0.70
CA SER A 25 34.10 8.60 -1.31
C SER A 25 34.14 7.56 -0.20
N PRO A 26 33.03 6.86 0.09
CA PRO A 26 33.02 5.90 1.19
C PRO A 26 33.93 4.74 0.82
N GLU A 27 35.05 4.62 1.53
CA GLU A 27 35.89 3.44 1.48
C GLU A 27 35.05 2.26 2.02
N GLY A 28 34.96 1.17 1.27
CA GLY A 28 34.32 -0.06 1.68
C GLY A 28 32.81 -0.17 1.45
N ILE A 29 32.20 0.65 0.59
CA ILE A 29 30.82 0.38 0.12
C ILE A 29 30.86 -0.76 -0.92
N THR A 30 30.08 -1.78 -0.63
CA THR A 30 29.92 -2.98 -1.47
C THR A 30 28.69 -2.87 -2.38
N ALA A 31 28.56 -3.77 -3.35
CA ALA A 31 27.35 -3.91 -4.16
C ALA A 31 26.13 -4.24 -3.27
N ASP A 32 26.34 -5.01 -2.20
CA ASP A 32 25.29 -5.36 -1.23
C ASP A 32 24.81 -4.13 -0.46
N ASP A 33 25.70 -3.21 -0.06
CA ASP A 33 25.30 -1.95 0.58
C ASP A 33 24.41 -1.10 -0.33
N ILE A 34 24.68 -1.10 -1.63
CA ILE A 34 23.88 -0.37 -2.64
C ILE A 34 22.49 -0.97 -2.74
N THR A 35 22.41 -2.29 -2.87
CA THR A 35 21.16 -3.05 -2.92
C THR A 35 20.33 -2.80 -1.65
N GLN A 36 20.96 -2.90 -0.48
CA GLN A 36 20.30 -2.62 0.79
C GLN A 36 19.81 -1.16 0.89
N ALA A 37 20.61 -0.20 0.46
CA ALA A 37 20.21 1.21 0.46
C ALA A 37 18.99 1.46 -0.44
N ARG A 38 18.91 0.80 -1.61
CA ARG A 38 17.74 0.86 -2.49
C ARG A 38 16.51 0.28 -1.81
N LEU A 39 16.60 -0.91 -1.22
CA LEU A 39 15.49 -1.57 -0.54
C LEU A 39 14.97 -0.72 0.62
N TYR A 40 15.85 -0.20 1.48
CA TYR A 40 15.44 0.68 2.57
C TYR A 40 14.80 1.99 2.06
N SER A 41 15.35 2.59 1.01
CA SER A 41 14.77 3.80 0.41
C SER A 41 13.35 3.53 -0.11
N TYR A 42 13.12 2.39 -0.76
CA TYR A 42 11.80 1.98 -1.19
C TYR A 42 10.85 1.70 -0.02
N ALA A 43 11.31 0.99 1.02
CA ALA A 43 10.50 0.71 2.19
C ALA A 43 10.07 1.98 2.92
N PHE A 44 10.99 2.93 3.13
CA PHE A 44 10.64 4.24 3.70
C PHE A 44 9.67 5.01 2.83
N ARG A 45 9.87 4.99 1.51
CA ARG A 45 8.96 5.63 0.55
C ARG A 45 7.55 5.06 0.64
N LEU A 46 7.39 3.74 0.67
CA LEU A 46 6.10 3.09 0.75
C LEU A 46 5.36 3.45 2.05
N HIS A 47 6.06 3.46 3.18
CA HIS A 47 5.50 3.91 4.45
C HIS A 47 5.18 5.41 4.45
N THR A 48 6.01 6.23 3.82
CA THR A 48 5.80 7.69 3.73
C THR A 48 4.55 8.01 2.93
N ILE A 49 4.39 7.40 1.76
CA ILE A 49 3.22 7.64 0.90
C ILE A 49 1.92 7.21 1.60
N GLY A 50 1.94 6.13 2.36
CA GLY A 50 0.80 5.64 3.11
C GLY A 50 0.69 6.27 4.51
N THR A 51 1.29 5.59 5.46
CA THR A 51 1.12 5.84 6.90
C THR A 51 1.55 7.23 7.35
N PHE A 52 2.71 7.71 6.88
CA PHE A 52 3.26 8.98 7.37
C PHE A 52 2.43 10.17 6.89
N HIS A 53 2.01 10.15 5.64
CA HIS A 53 1.16 11.23 5.10
C HIS A 53 -0.21 11.26 5.79
N ALA A 54 -0.85 10.09 6.00
CA ALA A 54 -2.10 9.97 6.73
C ALA A 54 -1.99 10.55 8.14
N THR A 55 -0.90 10.22 8.83
CA THR A 55 -0.60 10.78 10.17
C THR A 55 -0.50 12.30 10.12
N GLY A 56 0.13 12.86 9.08
CA GLY A 56 0.25 14.31 8.89
C GLY A 56 -1.11 15.00 8.77
N ILE A 57 -2.04 14.41 8.02
CA ILE A 57 -3.43 14.93 7.91
C ILE A 57 -4.12 14.90 9.27
N ALA A 58 -4.12 13.76 9.95
CA ALA A 58 -4.76 13.59 11.25
C ALA A 58 -4.20 14.55 12.31
N LEU A 59 -2.88 14.77 12.33
CA LEU A 59 -2.25 15.71 13.24
C LEU A 59 -2.62 17.17 12.97
N ARG A 60 -2.79 17.56 11.70
CA ARG A 60 -3.18 18.91 11.30
C ARG A 60 -4.59 19.28 11.78
N GLU A 61 -5.49 18.33 11.74
CA GLU A 61 -6.90 18.51 12.13
C GLU A 61 -7.10 18.43 13.64
N ARG A 62 -6.13 17.90 14.38
CA ARG A 62 -6.27 17.70 15.83
C ARG A 62 -6.10 18.99 16.62
N PRO A 63 -7.08 19.40 17.46
CA PRO A 63 -6.99 20.60 18.28
C PRO A 63 -5.78 20.54 19.23
N CYS A 64 -5.12 21.69 19.42
CA CYS A 64 -4.04 21.85 20.39
C CYS A 64 -4.08 23.25 21.01
N THR A 65 -4.21 23.33 22.33
CA THR A 65 -4.31 24.59 23.07
C THR A 65 -2.96 25.04 23.68
N ASP A 66 -2.03 24.13 23.85
CA ASP A 66 -0.70 24.47 24.36
C ASP A 66 0.18 25.01 23.22
N PRO A 67 0.74 26.23 23.33
CA PRO A 67 1.51 26.85 22.25
C PRO A 67 2.78 26.10 21.88
N LEU A 68 3.47 25.47 22.85
CA LEU A 68 4.69 24.71 22.60
C LEU A 68 4.37 23.37 21.90
N ALA A 69 3.32 22.70 22.35
CA ALA A 69 2.82 21.49 21.70
C ALA A 69 2.38 21.80 20.26
N ALA A 70 1.61 22.88 20.04
CA ALA A 70 1.17 23.30 18.71
C ALA A 70 2.35 23.59 17.77
N ALA A 71 3.40 24.28 18.25
CA ALA A 71 4.59 24.55 17.46
C ALA A 71 5.38 23.28 17.12
N ASN A 72 5.44 22.30 18.05
CA ASN A 72 6.06 21.02 17.80
C ASN A 72 5.26 20.19 16.80
N ARG A 73 3.92 20.16 16.96
CA ARG A 73 2.98 19.48 16.05
C ARG A 73 3.11 20.02 14.63
N GLN A 74 3.13 21.35 14.48
CA GLN A 74 3.31 21.97 13.16
C GLN A 74 4.63 21.55 12.52
N ARG A 75 5.74 21.53 13.28
CA ARG A 75 7.04 21.04 12.76
C ARG A 75 6.98 19.56 12.33
N ALA A 76 6.25 18.73 13.06
CA ALA A 76 6.05 17.33 12.67
C ALA A 76 5.24 17.23 11.38
N VAL A 77 4.15 18.00 11.25
CA VAL A 77 3.32 18.06 10.02
C VAL A 77 4.13 18.54 8.82
N ASP A 78 4.92 19.59 8.98
CA ASP A 78 5.78 20.10 7.90
C ASP A 78 6.84 19.07 7.51
N GLY A 79 7.45 18.39 8.49
CA GLY A 79 8.42 17.31 8.24
C GLY A 79 7.80 16.10 7.55
N LEU A 80 6.53 15.77 7.85
CA LEU A 80 5.79 14.71 7.16
C LEU A 80 5.45 15.10 5.72
N GLN A 81 5.13 16.37 5.48
CA GLN A 81 4.93 16.88 4.11
C GLN A 81 6.25 16.83 3.32
N ASP A 82 7.36 17.27 3.90
CA ASP A 82 8.68 17.17 3.27
C ASP A 82 9.04 15.72 2.91
N LEU A 83 8.71 14.76 3.79
CA LEU A 83 8.90 13.34 3.52
C LEU A 83 8.02 12.87 2.37
N ALA A 84 6.76 13.31 2.31
CA ALA A 84 5.85 12.95 1.22
C ALA A 84 6.36 13.50 -0.12
N ASP A 85 6.84 14.74 -0.15
CA ASP A 85 7.40 15.35 -1.35
C ASP A 85 8.67 14.59 -1.82
N GLN A 86 9.54 14.21 -0.89
CA GLN A 86 10.70 13.37 -1.22
C GLN A 86 10.30 11.99 -1.75
N ALA A 87 9.23 11.40 -1.22
CA ALA A 87 8.75 10.09 -1.64
C ALA A 87 8.15 10.09 -3.06
N MET A 88 7.76 11.24 -3.58
CA MET A 88 7.29 11.36 -4.97
C MET A 88 8.44 11.35 -6.00
N GLU A 89 9.68 11.59 -5.57
CA GLU A 89 10.83 11.46 -6.43
C GLU A 89 11.16 9.97 -6.66
N PRO A 90 11.50 9.54 -7.89
CA PRO A 90 11.91 8.16 -8.14
C PRO A 90 13.18 7.83 -7.36
N VAL A 91 13.31 6.58 -6.90
CA VAL A 91 14.56 6.13 -6.26
C VAL A 91 15.65 6.03 -7.34
N PRO A 92 16.74 6.79 -7.23
CA PRO A 92 17.76 6.85 -8.26
C PRO A 92 18.50 5.53 -8.41
N GLU A 93 19.02 5.27 -9.61
CA GLU A 93 19.89 4.12 -9.86
C GLU A 93 21.36 4.40 -9.47
N ASP A 94 21.78 5.66 -9.52
CA ASP A 94 23.13 6.05 -9.15
C ASP A 94 23.36 5.84 -7.65
N PHE A 95 24.32 5.03 -7.35
CA PHE A 95 24.70 4.63 -6.00
C PHE A 95 24.91 5.78 -5.00
N ARG A 96 25.60 6.85 -5.40
CA ARG A 96 25.85 7.99 -4.50
C ARG A 96 24.56 8.71 -4.14
N VAL A 97 23.67 8.79 -5.11
CA VAL A 97 22.36 9.44 -4.93
C VAL A 97 21.45 8.56 -4.08
N VAL A 98 21.46 7.24 -4.28
CA VAL A 98 20.67 6.28 -3.45
C VAL A 98 21.04 6.37 -1.98
N VAL A 99 22.33 6.32 -1.68
CA VAL A 99 22.85 6.39 -0.29
C VAL A 99 22.55 7.76 0.34
N SER A 100 22.71 8.83 -0.42
CA SER A 100 22.34 10.18 0.02
C SER A 100 20.83 10.33 0.24
N THR A 101 20.01 9.73 -0.62
CA THR A 101 18.55 9.71 -0.49
C THR A 101 18.14 8.97 0.79
N LEU A 102 18.67 7.77 1.03
CA LEU A 102 18.40 7.02 2.26
C LEU A 102 18.75 7.84 3.51
N TYR A 103 19.91 8.52 3.50
CA TYR A 103 20.34 9.34 4.63
C TYR A 103 19.39 10.53 4.85
N ARG A 104 18.94 11.20 3.79
CA ARG A 104 17.95 12.28 3.89
C ARG A 104 16.63 11.79 4.48
N TYR A 105 16.09 10.66 4.00
CA TYR A 105 14.90 10.04 4.57
C TYR A 105 15.06 9.76 6.06
N HIS A 106 16.14 9.09 6.42
CA HIS A 106 16.45 8.78 7.81
C HIS A 106 16.45 10.03 8.70
N ARG A 107 17.14 11.09 8.28
CA ARG A 107 17.19 12.36 9.03
C ARG A 107 15.82 13.03 9.15
N SER A 108 15.05 13.04 8.09
CA SER A 108 13.71 13.64 8.10
C SER A 108 12.78 12.89 9.04
N VAL A 109 12.80 11.56 9.01
CA VAL A 109 12.04 10.74 9.97
C VAL A 109 12.43 11.00 11.42
N LEU A 110 13.74 11.10 11.73
CA LEU A 110 14.19 11.43 13.09
C LEU A 110 13.68 12.80 13.55
N ARG A 111 13.71 13.83 12.69
CA ARG A 111 13.20 15.16 13.01
C ARG A 111 11.68 15.15 13.31
N VAL A 112 10.91 14.37 12.54
CA VAL A 112 9.49 14.20 12.81
C VAL A 112 9.27 13.57 14.19
N ILE A 113 10.00 12.51 14.54
CA ILE A 113 9.91 11.86 15.85
C ILE A 113 10.27 12.82 16.96
N GLU A 114 11.38 13.56 16.85
CA GLU A 114 11.80 14.55 17.84
C GLU A 114 10.73 15.62 18.05
N SER A 115 10.07 16.06 16.99
CA SER A 115 8.99 17.04 17.05
C SER A 115 7.75 16.47 17.74
N LEU A 116 7.36 15.24 17.41
CA LEU A 116 6.24 14.53 18.06
C LEU A 116 6.52 14.26 19.55
N GLU A 117 7.73 13.86 19.89
CA GLU A 117 8.13 13.71 21.31
C GLU A 117 8.08 15.06 22.05
N GLY A 118 8.43 16.16 21.37
CA GLY A 118 8.31 17.52 21.90
C GLY A 118 6.85 17.92 22.13
N ASP A 119 5.96 17.59 21.17
CA ASP A 119 4.49 17.77 21.33
C ASP A 119 3.97 16.97 22.53
N TYR A 120 4.26 15.68 22.59
CA TYR A 120 3.82 14.83 23.71
C TYR A 120 4.31 15.34 25.07
N ARG A 121 5.56 15.76 25.17
CA ARG A 121 6.10 16.31 26.43
C ARG A 121 5.35 17.55 26.91
N ALA A 122 4.89 18.39 26.00
CA ALA A 122 4.13 19.61 26.31
C ALA A 122 2.64 19.34 26.51
N SER A 123 2.00 18.61 25.59
CA SER A 123 0.55 18.37 25.60
C SER A 123 0.10 17.25 26.55
N ARG A 124 0.95 16.25 26.78
CA ARG A 124 0.61 14.98 27.43
C ARG A 124 -0.55 14.25 26.74
N ASP A 125 -0.74 14.50 25.45
CA ASP A 125 -1.79 13.88 24.65
C ASP A 125 -1.43 12.40 24.36
N PRO A 126 -2.21 11.42 24.86
CA PRO A 126 -1.91 9.99 24.68
C PRO A 126 -1.98 9.56 23.22
N GLU A 127 -2.68 10.30 22.36
CA GLU A 127 -2.72 10.03 20.92
C GLU A 127 -1.38 10.33 20.27
N ILE A 128 -0.75 11.46 20.66
CA ILE A 128 0.59 11.81 20.17
C ILE A 128 1.61 10.76 20.63
N GLU A 129 1.49 10.25 21.85
CA GLU A 129 2.35 9.15 22.33
C GLU A 129 2.21 7.90 21.45
N ARG A 130 0.97 7.51 21.11
CA ARG A 130 0.70 6.38 20.21
C ARG A 130 1.32 6.60 18.82
N VAL A 131 1.21 7.81 18.28
CA VAL A 131 1.84 8.16 17.01
C VAL A 131 3.36 8.01 17.07
N VAL A 132 4.00 8.53 18.12
CA VAL A 132 5.47 8.37 18.33
C VAL A 132 5.88 6.90 18.39
N GLN A 133 5.13 6.10 19.16
CA GLN A 133 5.38 4.67 19.29
C GLN A 133 5.25 3.97 17.93
N ARG A 134 4.19 4.28 17.17
CA ARG A 134 3.97 3.68 15.85
C ARG A 134 5.06 4.03 14.85
N PHE A 135 5.56 5.26 14.83
CA PHE A 135 6.70 5.62 13.99
C PHE A 135 7.96 4.81 14.34
N ALA A 136 8.23 4.63 15.63
CA ALA A 136 9.36 3.83 16.07
C ALA A 136 9.23 2.34 15.69
N GLU A 137 8.02 1.78 15.79
CA GLU A 137 7.72 0.41 15.35
C GLU A 137 7.95 0.26 13.83
N ILE A 138 7.45 1.19 13.01
CA ILE A 138 7.65 1.16 11.56
C ILE A 138 9.13 1.17 11.20
N ILE A 139 9.95 2.03 11.83
CA ILE A 139 11.38 2.06 11.59
C ILE A 139 12.03 0.73 12.01
N GLN A 140 11.60 0.16 13.11
CA GLN A 140 12.08 -1.13 13.57
C GLN A 140 11.68 -2.24 12.58
N GLU A 141 10.46 -2.26 12.09
CA GLU A 141 9.96 -3.20 11.08
C GLU A 141 10.76 -3.10 9.78
N ILE A 142 10.94 -1.89 9.23
CA ILE A 142 11.73 -1.66 8.02
C ILE A 142 13.15 -2.21 8.18
N THR A 143 13.80 -1.90 9.31
CA THR A 143 15.18 -2.30 9.55
C THR A 143 15.31 -3.79 9.84
N ALA A 144 14.35 -4.41 10.52
CA ALA A 144 14.31 -5.83 10.80
C ALA A 144 14.05 -6.67 9.54
N ASN A 145 13.28 -6.12 8.60
CA ASN A 145 12.92 -6.77 7.33
C ASN A 145 13.92 -6.49 6.19
N ASN A 146 15.09 -5.96 6.50
CA ASN A 146 16.16 -5.61 5.53
C ASN A 146 15.65 -4.77 4.34
N GLY A 147 14.69 -3.87 4.61
CA GLY A 147 14.12 -3.00 3.60
C GLY A 147 13.04 -3.63 2.72
N ILE A 148 12.63 -4.89 2.94
CA ILE A 148 11.44 -5.44 2.29
C ILE A 148 10.22 -4.93 3.05
N HIS A 149 9.36 -4.19 2.35
CA HIS A 149 8.09 -3.74 2.92
C HIS A 149 7.12 -4.92 2.98
N LEU A 150 6.76 -5.32 4.20
CA LEU A 150 5.84 -6.40 4.48
C LEU A 150 4.79 -5.92 5.49
N THR A 151 3.52 -6.05 5.16
CA THR A 151 2.40 -5.79 6.07
C THR A 151 1.50 -7.02 6.15
N ARG A 152 0.72 -7.12 7.22
CA ARG A 152 -0.18 -8.25 7.46
C ARG A 152 -1.57 -7.74 7.82
N ASP A 153 -2.59 -8.13 7.06
CA ASP A 153 -3.95 -7.65 7.25
C ASP A 153 -4.58 -8.07 8.59
N VAL A 154 -4.22 -9.25 9.10
CA VAL A 154 -4.66 -9.71 10.43
C VAL A 154 -4.10 -8.87 11.58
N GLU A 155 -3.07 -8.07 11.33
CA GLU A 155 -2.49 -7.12 12.28
C GLU A 155 -2.93 -5.67 11.98
N ALA A 156 -3.70 -5.48 10.94
CA ALA A 156 -4.14 -4.18 10.44
C ALA A 156 -4.76 -3.26 11.52
N PRO A 157 -5.54 -3.76 12.49
CA PRO A 157 -6.07 -2.91 13.57
C PRO A 157 -4.99 -2.25 14.44
N LYS A 158 -3.77 -2.78 14.43
CA LYS A 158 -2.61 -2.22 15.14
C LYS A 158 -1.83 -1.20 14.30
N GLN A 159 -2.10 -1.15 13.00
CA GLN A 159 -1.43 -0.23 12.09
C GLN A 159 -2.05 1.16 12.16
N ALA A 160 -1.31 2.16 11.68
CA ALA A 160 -1.85 3.50 11.57
C ALA A 160 -3.04 3.50 10.60
N SER A 161 -4.19 3.92 11.10
CA SER A 161 -5.39 4.15 10.32
C SER A 161 -5.65 5.64 10.21
N PHE A 162 -6.47 6.03 9.26
CA PHE A 162 -6.93 7.40 9.11
C PHE A 162 -8.37 7.41 8.62
N VAL A 163 -9.08 8.50 8.93
CA VAL A 163 -10.44 8.71 8.48
C VAL A 163 -10.41 9.49 7.17
N VAL A 164 -11.17 9.03 6.17
CA VAL A 164 -11.36 9.79 4.92
C VAL A 164 -12.34 10.93 5.22
N PRO A 165 -11.93 12.21 5.17
CA PRO A 165 -12.71 13.32 5.70
C PRO A 165 -14.12 13.44 5.10
N ASN A 166 -14.25 13.17 3.79
CA ASN A 166 -15.52 13.32 3.08
C ASN A 166 -16.45 12.10 3.16
N LEU A 167 -15.97 10.99 3.69
CA LEU A 167 -16.73 9.73 3.78
C LEU A 167 -16.96 9.31 5.23
N GLY A 168 -16.14 9.78 6.17
CA GLY A 168 -16.21 9.36 7.57
C GLY A 168 -15.79 7.90 7.80
N ILE A 169 -15.15 7.25 6.84
CA ILE A 169 -14.70 5.86 6.95
C ILE A 169 -13.23 5.78 7.35
N THR A 170 -12.91 4.78 8.15
CA THR A 170 -11.54 4.49 8.57
C THR A 170 -10.87 3.57 7.57
N ILE A 171 -9.73 3.99 7.04
CA ILE A 171 -8.90 3.22 6.13
C ILE A 171 -7.59 2.81 6.82
N VAL A 172 -7.22 1.56 6.64
CA VAL A 172 -5.93 1.01 7.06
C VAL A 172 -5.08 0.76 5.82
N PRO A 173 -4.00 1.52 5.62
CA PRO A 173 -3.10 1.32 4.50
C PRO A 173 -2.28 0.04 4.69
N LEU A 174 -2.23 -0.81 3.66
CA LEU A 174 -1.38 -2.01 3.64
C LEU A 174 -0.10 -1.74 2.85
N VAL A 175 -0.21 -1.47 1.57
CA VAL A 175 0.93 -1.17 0.70
C VAL A 175 0.57 -0.02 -0.24
N TYR A 176 1.44 0.97 -0.33
CA TYR A 176 1.27 2.13 -1.20
C TYR A 176 2.42 2.23 -2.20
N GLY A 177 2.09 2.32 -3.47
CA GLY A 177 3.01 2.58 -4.56
C GLY A 177 2.78 3.92 -5.23
N ASP A 178 3.46 4.14 -6.35
CA ASP A 178 3.40 5.40 -7.08
C ASP A 178 2.00 5.70 -7.64
N HIS A 179 1.33 4.67 -8.14
CA HIS A 179 0.09 4.80 -8.88
C HIS A 179 -1.04 3.90 -8.38
N HIS A 180 -0.78 3.04 -7.38
CA HIS A 180 -1.81 2.21 -6.79
C HIS A 180 -1.48 1.82 -5.36
N SER A 181 -2.52 1.41 -4.62
CA SER A 181 -2.43 1.01 -3.22
C SER A 181 -3.35 -0.16 -2.92
N TRP A 182 -2.97 -0.94 -1.90
CA TRP A 182 -3.83 -1.91 -1.24
C TRP A 182 -4.17 -1.41 0.15
N ASN A 183 -5.44 -1.49 0.49
CA ASN A 183 -6.01 -0.92 1.70
C ASN A 183 -7.05 -1.87 2.30
N LEU A 184 -7.39 -1.62 3.57
CA LEU A 184 -8.58 -2.17 4.21
C LEU A 184 -9.50 -1.03 4.61
N ALA A 185 -10.78 -1.11 4.26
CA ALA A 185 -11.81 -0.30 4.88
C ALA A 185 -12.24 -0.98 6.18
N HIS A 186 -12.16 -0.25 7.29
CA HIS A 186 -12.63 -0.72 8.59
C HIS A 186 -14.10 -0.36 8.75
N LEU A 187 -14.96 -1.37 8.85
CA LEU A 187 -16.41 -1.22 8.95
C LEU A 187 -16.91 -1.86 10.23
N GLY A 188 -17.17 -1.05 11.24
CA GLY A 188 -17.65 -1.52 12.53
C GLY A 188 -18.10 -0.39 13.44
N GLY A 189 -18.84 -0.72 14.50
CA GLY A 189 -19.37 0.28 15.42
C GLY A 189 -20.37 1.23 14.73
N GLU A 190 -20.08 2.52 14.74
CA GLU A 190 -20.90 3.55 14.08
C GLU A 190 -20.63 3.63 12.56
N GLU A 191 -19.46 3.21 12.11
CA GLU A 191 -19.03 3.22 10.70
C GLU A 191 -19.35 1.89 10.01
N ARG A 192 -20.64 1.57 9.88
CA ARG A 192 -21.05 0.25 9.33
C ARG A 192 -20.97 0.15 7.82
N ASN A 193 -21.03 1.27 7.11
CA ASN A 193 -21.16 1.31 5.68
C ASN A 193 -20.10 2.23 5.07
N VAL A 194 -19.64 1.90 3.86
CA VAL A 194 -18.94 2.87 3.01
C VAL A 194 -19.99 3.67 2.26
N PRO A 195 -20.15 4.99 2.53
CA PRO A 195 -21.12 5.84 1.84
C PRO A 195 -20.94 5.81 0.33
N THR A 196 -22.02 6.03 -0.39
CA THR A 196 -21.95 6.08 -1.86
C THR A 196 -21.08 7.24 -2.32
N HIS A 197 -20.10 6.92 -3.13
CA HIS A 197 -19.14 7.86 -3.69
C HIS A 197 -18.65 7.42 -5.07
N ARG A 198 -17.87 8.25 -5.74
CA ARG A 198 -17.16 7.90 -6.97
C ARG A 198 -15.77 8.50 -7.02
N HIS A 199 -14.91 7.91 -7.82
CA HIS A 199 -13.60 8.46 -8.18
C HIS A 199 -13.62 8.98 -9.61
N ARG A 200 -13.14 10.19 -9.87
CA ARG A 200 -13.11 10.77 -11.22
C ARG A 200 -12.11 10.10 -12.14
N GLN A 201 -10.99 9.70 -11.57
CA GLN A 201 -9.80 9.30 -12.33
C GLN A 201 -9.17 8.00 -11.83
N GLY A 202 -9.63 7.49 -10.70
CA GLY A 202 -9.18 6.26 -10.10
C GLY A 202 -10.07 5.08 -10.47
N VAL A 203 -9.45 3.90 -10.56
CA VAL A 203 -10.11 2.59 -10.57
C VAL A 203 -10.02 2.04 -9.17
N GLU A 204 -11.12 1.50 -8.66
CA GLU A 204 -11.12 0.73 -7.43
C GLU A 204 -11.45 -0.74 -7.72
N ILE A 205 -10.88 -1.66 -6.94
CA ILE A 205 -11.23 -3.07 -7.00
C ILE A 205 -11.56 -3.50 -5.58
N HIS A 206 -12.81 -3.85 -5.33
CA HIS A 206 -13.20 -4.50 -4.08
C HIS A 206 -12.80 -5.97 -4.12
N LEU A 207 -12.27 -6.47 -3.01
CA LEU A 207 -11.79 -7.83 -2.85
C LEU A 207 -12.51 -8.53 -1.71
N GLY A 208 -13.07 -9.69 -1.97
CA GLY A 208 -13.74 -10.52 -0.98
C GLY A 208 -13.03 -11.85 -0.78
N TYR A 209 -11.75 -11.88 -0.40
CA TYR A 209 -11.05 -13.13 -0.11
C TYR A 209 -11.06 -13.54 1.37
N ASN A 210 -11.58 -12.66 2.23
CA ASN A 210 -11.92 -12.99 3.61
C ASN A 210 -13.42 -13.21 3.73
N PRO A 211 -13.90 -14.06 4.65
CA PRO A 211 -15.33 -14.15 4.92
C PRO A 211 -15.83 -12.80 5.45
N THR A 212 -16.40 -12.01 4.58
CA THR A 212 -16.99 -10.72 4.89
C THR A 212 -18.50 -10.81 4.65
N HIS A 213 -19.29 -10.49 5.66
CA HIS A 213 -20.72 -10.43 5.53
C HIS A 213 -21.14 -9.03 5.06
N GLY A 214 -21.29 -8.86 3.76
CA GLY A 214 -21.63 -7.57 3.22
C GLY A 214 -22.10 -7.59 1.79
N LYS A 215 -22.58 -6.43 1.36
CA LYS A 215 -23.03 -6.22 -0.01
C LYS A 215 -22.29 -5.04 -0.61
N THR A 216 -21.71 -5.27 -1.76
CA THR A 216 -21.20 -4.16 -2.57
C THR A 216 -22.35 -3.44 -3.26
N VAL A 217 -22.20 -2.13 -3.39
CA VAL A 217 -23.10 -1.28 -4.17
C VAL A 217 -22.36 -0.82 -5.41
N LEU A 218 -22.99 -0.97 -6.58
CA LEU A 218 -22.47 -0.49 -7.86
C LEU A 218 -23.59 0.21 -8.63
N GLY A 219 -23.52 1.51 -8.73
CA GLY A 219 -24.59 2.34 -9.25
C GLY A 219 -25.87 2.15 -8.45
N ARG A 220 -26.92 1.62 -9.07
CA ARG A 220 -28.24 1.36 -8.44
C ARG A 220 -28.43 -0.09 -7.95
N TYR A 221 -27.41 -0.90 -7.98
CA TYR A 221 -27.50 -2.33 -7.70
C TYR A 221 -26.71 -2.70 -6.45
N ARG A 222 -27.18 -3.75 -5.75
CA ARG A 222 -26.47 -4.42 -4.68
C ARG A 222 -26.17 -5.86 -5.08
N ALA A 223 -25.02 -6.37 -4.67
CA ALA A 223 -24.67 -7.78 -4.79
C ALA A 223 -23.93 -8.25 -3.55
N SER A 224 -24.21 -9.48 -3.13
CA SER A 224 -23.50 -10.15 -2.06
C SER A 224 -22.06 -10.48 -2.45
N ILE A 225 -21.12 -10.36 -1.52
CA ILE A 225 -19.69 -10.61 -1.75
C ILE A 225 -19.10 -11.62 -0.77
N ASP A 226 -19.93 -12.42 -0.15
CA ASP A 226 -19.58 -13.34 0.95
C ASP A 226 -18.64 -14.48 0.52
N GLU A 227 -18.38 -14.68 -0.77
CA GLU A 227 -17.72 -15.88 -1.29
C GLU A 227 -16.44 -15.61 -2.10
N GLY A 228 -15.69 -14.63 -1.74
CA GLY A 228 -14.38 -14.40 -2.35
C GLY A 228 -14.43 -14.01 -3.83
N TYR A 229 -14.47 -12.72 -4.15
CA TYR A 229 -14.38 -12.25 -5.51
C TYR A 229 -13.63 -10.90 -5.63
N ALA A 230 -13.32 -10.56 -6.85
CA ALA A 230 -12.76 -9.27 -7.22
C ALA A 230 -13.75 -8.53 -8.12
N MET A 231 -14.09 -7.30 -7.75
CA MET A 231 -15.00 -6.46 -8.51
C MET A 231 -14.34 -5.15 -8.89
N PRO A 232 -14.00 -4.94 -10.16
CA PRO A 232 -13.48 -3.67 -10.63
C PRO A 232 -14.58 -2.62 -10.73
N ILE A 233 -14.26 -1.43 -10.28
CA ILE A 233 -15.10 -0.25 -10.28
C ILE A 233 -14.43 0.81 -11.15
N PRO A 234 -14.93 1.04 -12.37
CA PRO A 234 -14.35 2.04 -13.28
C PRO A 234 -14.48 3.47 -12.74
N PRO A 235 -13.67 4.42 -13.25
CA PRO A 235 -13.83 5.84 -12.93
C PRO A 235 -15.26 6.34 -13.20
N ASN A 236 -15.70 7.27 -12.35
CA ASN A 236 -17.04 7.89 -12.38
C ASN A 236 -18.21 6.92 -12.15
N THR A 237 -17.96 5.76 -11.57
CA THR A 237 -19.00 4.82 -11.17
C THR A 237 -19.32 4.99 -9.70
N ASP A 238 -20.59 5.24 -9.38
CA ASP A 238 -21.05 5.32 -8.00
C ASP A 238 -20.95 3.96 -7.35
N HIS A 239 -20.36 3.89 -6.17
CA HIS A 239 -20.16 2.65 -5.44
C HIS A 239 -20.11 2.88 -3.94
N GLY A 240 -20.22 1.80 -3.21
CA GLY A 240 -20.19 1.79 -1.75
C GLY A 240 -20.24 0.36 -1.23
N TRP A 241 -20.41 0.24 0.07
CA TRP A 241 -20.45 -1.04 0.74
C TRP A 241 -21.43 -1.02 1.89
N VAL A 242 -22.18 -2.10 2.08
CA VAL A 242 -23.09 -2.29 3.20
C VAL A 242 -22.61 -3.47 4.04
N ASN A 243 -22.25 -3.22 5.29
CA ASN A 243 -22.04 -4.29 6.26
C ASN A 243 -23.39 -4.86 6.71
N THR A 244 -23.62 -6.14 6.47
CA THR A 244 -24.89 -6.82 6.79
C THR A 244 -24.86 -7.57 8.13
N SER A 245 -23.77 -7.45 8.89
CA SER A 245 -23.60 -8.06 10.21
C SER A 245 -23.32 -7.00 11.30
N ASP A 246 -23.36 -7.43 12.56
CA ASP A 246 -22.98 -6.61 13.70
C ASP A 246 -21.48 -6.69 14.03
N GLU A 247 -20.73 -7.50 13.29
CA GLU A 247 -19.30 -7.68 13.48
C GLU A 247 -18.50 -6.61 12.74
N ILE A 248 -17.26 -6.39 13.22
CA ILE A 248 -16.29 -5.53 12.53
C ILE A 248 -15.74 -6.29 11.33
N HIS A 249 -15.82 -5.66 10.16
CA HIS A 249 -15.24 -6.20 8.93
C HIS A 249 -14.10 -5.32 8.41
N HIS A 250 -13.09 -5.96 7.88
CA HIS A 250 -12.03 -5.33 7.13
C HIS A 250 -12.20 -5.72 5.65
N VAL A 251 -12.61 -4.75 4.84
CA VAL A 251 -12.84 -4.98 3.41
C VAL A 251 -11.58 -4.58 2.63
N PRO A 252 -10.86 -5.56 2.04
CA PRO A 252 -9.73 -5.24 1.20
C PRO A 252 -10.17 -4.57 -0.09
N PHE A 253 -9.45 -3.54 -0.49
CA PHE A 253 -9.63 -2.90 -1.77
C PHE A 253 -8.32 -2.38 -2.35
N ILE A 254 -8.27 -2.34 -3.68
CA ILE A 254 -7.17 -1.78 -4.44
C ILE A 254 -7.65 -0.49 -5.08
N PHE A 255 -6.86 0.55 -4.97
CA PHE A 255 -7.06 1.79 -5.73
C PHE A 255 -5.90 2.02 -6.69
N GLY A 256 -6.20 2.43 -7.92
CA GLY A 256 -5.19 2.74 -8.93
C GLY A 256 -5.52 3.98 -9.75
N SER A 257 -4.52 4.84 -9.96
CA SER A 257 -4.67 6.05 -10.76
C SER A 257 -3.34 6.47 -11.38
N LEU A 258 -3.33 6.84 -12.66
CA LEU A 258 -2.14 7.40 -13.31
C LEU A 258 -1.90 8.87 -13.00
N LYS A 259 -2.90 9.58 -12.51
CA LYS A 259 -2.79 11.03 -12.20
C LYS A 259 -2.44 11.31 -10.76
N HIS A 260 -2.70 10.35 -9.90
CA HIS A 260 -2.43 10.45 -8.47
C HIS A 260 -1.47 9.34 -8.07
N SER A 261 -0.67 9.57 -7.06
CA SER A 261 0.02 8.49 -6.36
C SER A 261 -1.00 7.52 -5.77
N GLY A 262 -0.59 6.36 -5.28
CA GLY A 262 -1.47 5.42 -4.57
C GLY A 262 -2.30 6.09 -3.46
N TRP A 263 -1.88 7.25 -3.01
CA TRP A 263 -2.56 8.17 -2.11
C TRP A 263 -3.79 8.88 -2.72
N GLY A 264 -3.90 8.91 -4.03
CA GLY A 264 -4.96 9.64 -4.75
C GLY A 264 -6.38 9.17 -4.46
N VAL A 265 -6.57 8.00 -3.85
CA VAL A 265 -7.88 7.53 -3.40
C VAL A 265 -8.59 8.57 -2.51
N PHE A 266 -7.84 9.33 -1.73
CA PHE A 266 -8.38 10.34 -0.79
C PHE A 266 -8.59 11.70 -1.43
N LEU A 267 -7.87 11.99 -2.51
CA LEU A 267 -7.94 13.26 -3.23
C LEU A 267 -9.02 13.26 -4.32
N ASP A 268 -9.44 12.08 -4.78
CA ASP A 268 -10.34 11.89 -5.92
C ASP A 268 -11.77 11.49 -5.52
N VAL A 269 -12.07 11.44 -4.23
CA VAL A 269 -13.39 11.06 -3.70
C VAL A 269 -14.43 12.16 -3.92
N ILE A 270 -15.57 11.78 -4.52
CA ILE A 270 -16.75 12.62 -4.65
C ILE A 270 -17.93 11.92 -3.97
N PRO A 271 -18.32 12.37 -2.79
CA PRO A 271 -19.52 11.85 -2.11
C PRO A 271 -20.76 12.02 -2.98
N GLN A 272 -21.68 11.07 -2.87
CA GLN A 272 -22.98 11.11 -3.54
C GLN A 272 -24.08 11.40 -2.54
N GLN A 273 -25.21 11.91 -3.01
CA GLN A 273 -26.36 12.25 -2.16
C GLN A 273 -27.16 11.01 -1.76
N GLN A 274 -27.19 9.99 -2.61
CA GLN A 274 -27.94 8.77 -2.34
C GLN A 274 -27.19 7.91 -1.32
N SER A 275 -27.84 7.54 -0.23
CA SER A 275 -27.27 6.62 0.75
C SER A 275 -27.22 5.18 0.22
N VAL A 276 -26.30 4.38 0.75
CA VAL A 276 -26.19 2.96 0.36
C VAL A 276 -27.44 2.17 0.77
N GLU A 277 -28.13 2.57 1.82
CA GLU A 277 -29.37 1.95 2.32
C GLU A 277 -30.53 2.14 1.35
N GLU A 278 -30.58 3.27 0.65
CA GLU A 278 -31.64 3.58 -0.34
C GLU A 278 -31.51 2.72 -1.61
N ILE A 279 -30.35 2.10 -1.83
CA ILE A 279 -30.12 1.24 -2.98
C ILE A 279 -30.55 -0.18 -2.60
N THR A 280 -31.77 -0.56 -2.97
CA THR A 280 -32.40 -1.82 -2.56
C THR A 280 -32.47 -2.86 -3.67
N THR A 281 -32.11 -2.51 -4.91
CA THR A 281 -32.22 -3.44 -6.05
C THR A 281 -31.12 -4.51 -5.97
N GLU A 282 -31.48 -5.67 -5.46
CA GLU A 282 -30.60 -6.84 -5.42
C GLU A 282 -30.46 -7.43 -6.81
N VAL A 283 -29.24 -7.81 -7.16
CA VAL A 283 -28.92 -8.51 -8.39
C VAL A 283 -28.14 -9.77 -8.10
N ASP A 284 -28.40 -10.81 -8.90
CA ASP A 284 -27.59 -12.01 -8.87
C ASP A 284 -26.16 -11.66 -9.33
N ARG A 285 -25.18 -12.36 -8.77
CA ARG A 285 -23.75 -12.21 -9.11
C ARG A 285 -23.45 -12.46 -10.57
N GLU A 286 -24.24 -13.31 -11.23
CA GLU A 286 -24.15 -13.59 -12.67
C GLU A 286 -24.85 -12.54 -13.53
N SER A 287 -25.43 -11.50 -12.92
CA SER A 287 -26.11 -10.45 -13.64
C SER A 287 -25.16 -9.74 -14.63
N PRO A 288 -25.61 -9.47 -15.86
CA PRO A 288 -24.84 -8.65 -16.81
C PRO A 288 -24.44 -7.28 -16.26
N SER A 289 -25.16 -6.75 -15.27
CA SER A 289 -24.84 -5.51 -14.56
C SER A 289 -23.53 -5.59 -13.75
N LEU A 290 -23.08 -6.82 -13.43
CA LEU A 290 -21.87 -7.14 -12.70
C LEU A 290 -20.89 -7.98 -13.55
N SER A 291 -20.95 -7.86 -14.87
CA SER A 291 -20.22 -8.70 -15.82
C SER A 291 -18.69 -8.71 -15.67
N GLN A 292 -18.14 -7.76 -14.92
CA GLN A 292 -16.70 -7.69 -14.64
C GLN A 292 -16.29 -8.36 -13.32
N MET A 293 -17.26 -8.90 -12.56
CA MET A 293 -16.99 -9.59 -11.31
C MET A 293 -16.32 -10.94 -11.58
N THR A 294 -15.23 -11.21 -10.85
CA THR A 294 -14.49 -12.47 -10.96
C THR A 294 -14.50 -13.21 -9.62
N TYR A 295 -14.84 -14.50 -9.67
CA TYR A 295 -14.84 -15.36 -8.48
C TYR A 295 -13.45 -15.91 -8.21
N LEU A 296 -12.80 -15.43 -7.15
CA LEU A 296 -11.43 -15.81 -6.79
C LEU A 296 -11.32 -17.31 -6.49
N GLU A 297 -12.23 -17.89 -5.70
CA GLU A 297 -12.18 -19.31 -5.35
C GLU A 297 -12.28 -20.23 -6.57
N ARG A 298 -13.13 -19.89 -7.54
CA ARG A 298 -13.21 -20.64 -8.80
C ARG A 298 -11.91 -20.55 -9.61
N GLU A 299 -11.31 -19.37 -9.65
CA GLU A 299 -10.04 -19.19 -10.38
C GLU A 299 -8.87 -19.84 -9.64
N ILE A 300 -8.82 -19.79 -8.29
CA ILE A 300 -7.86 -20.52 -7.48
C ILE A 300 -7.96 -22.02 -7.74
N SER A 301 -9.18 -22.59 -7.71
CA SER A 301 -9.39 -24.02 -7.96
C SER A 301 -8.93 -24.47 -9.35
N LYS A 302 -9.08 -23.63 -10.36
CA LYS A 302 -8.52 -23.93 -11.71
C LYS A 302 -6.98 -24.03 -11.68
N LEU A 303 -6.33 -23.20 -10.86
CA LEU A 303 -4.87 -23.20 -10.76
C LEU A 303 -4.33 -24.38 -9.94
N GLU A 304 -5.09 -24.93 -9.01
CA GLU A 304 -4.66 -26.06 -8.17
C GLU A 304 -4.27 -27.29 -8.99
N GLY A 305 -4.91 -27.52 -10.11
CA GLY A 305 -4.60 -28.62 -11.03
C GLY A 305 -3.37 -28.43 -11.93
N MET A 306 -2.74 -27.24 -11.90
CA MET A 306 -1.61 -26.97 -12.80
C MET A 306 -0.30 -27.55 -12.27
N PRO A 307 0.52 -28.20 -13.10
CA PRO A 307 1.74 -28.90 -12.67
C PRO A 307 2.91 -27.96 -12.34
N SER A 308 2.89 -26.73 -12.79
CA SER A 308 3.96 -25.73 -12.62
C SER A 308 3.43 -24.43 -12.06
N SER A 309 4.31 -23.47 -11.75
CA SER A 309 3.89 -22.11 -11.47
C SER A 309 3.12 -21.52 -12.66
N TRP A 310 1.96 -20.98 -12.39
CA TRP A 310 1.06 -20.49 -13.43
C TRP A 310 0.46 -19.15 -13.03
N ARG A 311 0.34 -18.24 -13.99
CA ARG A 311 -0.27 -16.91 -13.82
C ARG A 311 -1.49 -16.75 -14.71
N SER A 312 -2.57 -16.24 -14.15
CA SER A 312 -3.80 -15.88 -14.86
C SER A 312 -4.18 -14.45 -14.55
N THR A 313 -4.47 -13.68 -15.58
CA THR A 313 -5.02 -12.33 -15.41
C THR A 313 -6.51 -12.45 -15.07
N LEU A 314 -6.90 -11.98 -13.88
CA LEU A 314 -8.27 -12.00 -13.41
C LEU A 314 -9.06 -10.79 -13.92
N ILE A 315 -8.47 -9.62 -13.76
CA ILE A 315 -9.01 -8.37 -14.22
C ILE A 315 -8.03 -7.82 -15.22
N PRO A 316 -8.31 -7.96 -16.53
CA PRO A 316 -7.49 -7.36 -17.54
C PRO A 316 -7.65 -5.85 -17.46
N TYR A 317 -6.62 -5.16 -17.85
CA TYR A 317 -6.49 -3.74 -18.02
C TYR A 317 -7.80 -2.92 -17.90
N THR A 318 -8.01 -2.31 -16.73
CA THR A 318 -9.10 -1.36 -16.52
C THR A 318 -8.56 0.06 -16.63
N VAL A 319 -9.05 0.81 -17.59
CA VAL A 319 -8.57 2.16 -17.91
C VAL A 319 -8.68 3.08 -16.70
N THR A 320 -7.57 3.70 -16.30
CA THR A 320 -7.50 4.60 -15.15
C THR A 320 -7.77 6.07 -15.51
N ASN A 321 -7.83 6.41 -16.80
CA ASN A 321 -8.14 7.77 -17.27
C ASN A 321 -8.83 7.76 -18.63
N ARG A 322 -9.43 8.91 -19.00
CA ARG A 322 -10.12 9.08 -20.30
C ARG A 322 -9.19 8.98 -21.51
N GLU A 323 -7.90 9.16 -21.31
CA GLU A 323 -6.91 9.15 -22.38
C GLU A 323 -6.42 7.74 -22.72
N GLY A 324 -6.83 6.75 -21.92
CA GLY A 324 -6.52 5.34 -22.17
C GLY A 324 -5.03 5.00 -22.08
N SER A 325 -4.21 5.88 -21.47
CA SER A 325 -2.76 5.75 -21.45
C SER A 325 -2.23 4.77 -20.38
N GLY A 326 -3.10 4.19 -19.59
CA GLY A 326 -2.74 3.20 -18.60
C GLY A 326 -3.93 2.58 -17.89
N GLY A 327 -3.71 1.49 -17.17
CA GLY A 327 -4.75 0.77 -16.46
C GLY A 327 -4.22 -0.15 -15.38
N LEU A 328 -5.10 -0.44 -14.42
CA LEU A 328 -4.87 -1.38 -13.35
C LEU A 328 -5.15 -2.81 -13.85
N GLU A 329 -4.20 -3.70 -13.66
CA GLU A 329 -4.33 -5.14 -13.89
C GLU A 329 -4.25 -5.86 -12.56
N LEU A 330 -5.13 -6.83 -12.35
CA LEU A 330 -5.06 -7.78 -11.24
C LEU A 330 -4.85 -9.19 -11.80
N SER A 331 -3.87 -9.90 -11.27
CA SER A 331 -3.56 -11.27 -11.67
C SER A 331 -3.48 -12.19 -10.46
N LEU A 332 -3.75 -13.46 -10.72
CA LEU A 332 -3.61 -14.56 -9.77
C LEU A 332 -2.45 -15.45 -10.23
N THR A 333 -1.51 -15.71 -9.33
CA THR A 333 -0.35 -16.57 -9.61
C THR A 333 -0.30 -17.70 -8.61
N ARG A 334 -0.30 -18.94 -9.12
CA ARG A 334 0.06 -20.14 -8.35
C ARG A 334 1.56 -20.33 -8.42
N ILE A 335 2.18 -20.52 -7.28
CA ILE A 335 3.62 -20.67 -7.12
C ILE A 335 3.90 -22.04 -6.52
N ASN A 336 4.85 -22.75 -7.10
CA ASN A 336 5.36 -24.01 -6.60
C ASN A 336 6.78 -23.86 -6.03
N SER A 337 7.39 -24.98 -5.63
CA SER A 337 8.75 -25.02 -5.07
C SER A 337 9.85 -24.57 -6.06
N ALA A 338 9.60 -24.63 -7.39
CA ALA A 338 10.51 -24.06 -8.36
C ALA A 338 10.49 -22.52 -8.38
N GLY A 339 9.48 -21.92 -7.75
CA GLY A 339 9.30 -20.48 -7.64
C GLY A 339 8.72 -19.81 -8.89
N TYR A 340 8.51 -18.51 -8.75
CA TYR A 340 8.04 -17.63 -9.81
C TYR A 340 8.80 -16.31 -9.75
N SER A 341 9.35 -15.87 -10.88
CA SER A 341 10.01 -14.56 -10.99
C SER A 341 9.04 -13.55 -11.62
N PHE A 342 8.83 -12.45 -10.92
CA PHE A 342 8.02 -11.36 -11.43
C PHE A 342 8.80 -10.49 -12.41
N ASP A 343 8.07 -9.90 -13.36
CA ASP A 343 8.60 -8.90 -14.27
C ASP A 343 9.08 -7.67 -13.50
N VAL A 344 10.28 -7.20 -13.82
CA VAL A 344 10.98 -6.14 -13.10
C VAL A 344 10.63 -4.73 -13.58
N ASP A 345 9.90 -4.58 -14.69
CA ASP A 345 9.74 -3.27 -15.32
C ASP A 345 8.81 -2.30 -14.59
N VAL A 346 7.98 -2.80 -13.66
CA VAL A 346 6.94 -2.00 -13.00
C VAL A 346 6.84 -2.30 -11.51
N PHE A 347 6.48 -1.28 -10.73
CA PHE A 347 6.11 -1.47 -9.34
C PHE A 347 4.87 -2.37 -9.23
N ARG A 348 4.94 -3.34 -8.34
CA ARG A 348 3.91 -4.36 -8.14
C ARG A 348 3.57 -4.48 -6.66
N ILE A 349 2.30 -4.68 -6.36
CA ILE A 349 1.86 -5.07 -5.02
C ILE A 349 1.39 -6.52 -5.09
N VAL A 350 1.86 -7.31 -4.14
CA VAL A 350 1.56 -8.74 -4.03
C VAL A 350 0.89 -9.02 -2.69
N SER A 351 -0.18 -9.79 -2.72
CA SER A 351 -0.88 -10.32 -1.55
C SER A 351 -0.87 -11.84 -1.58
N VAL A 352 -0.43 -12.46 -0.50
CA VAL A 352 -0.49 -13.91 -0.34
C VAL A 352 -1.90 -14.28 0.11
N VAL A 353 -2.66 -14.93 -0.79
CA VAL A 353 -4.03 -15.36 -0.54
C VAL A 353 -4.05 -16.71 0.17
N ARG A 354 -3.15 -17.62 -0.19
CA ARG A 354 -3.09 -18.97 0.34
C ARG A 354 -1.66 -19.51 0.38
N GLY A 355 -1.37 -20.35 1.37
CA GLY A 355 -0.09 -21.03 1.51
C GLY A 355 0.98 -20.17 2.15
N GLU A 356 2.21 -20.65 2.07
CA GLU A 356 3.40 -20.01 2.65
C GLU A 356 4.62 -20.23 1.76
N GLY A 357 5.61 -19.36 1.92
CA GLY A 357 6.82 -19.41 1.11
C GLY A 357 7.82 -18.34 1.51
N SER A 358 8.65 -17.98 0.56
CA SER A 358 9.58 -16.85 0.70
C SER A 358 9.52 -15.92 -0.50
N VAL A 359 9.75 -14.65 -0.24
CA VAL A 359 10.05 -13.64 -1.26
C VAL A 359 11.52 -13.28 -1.18
N GLN A 360 12.19 -13.31 -2.33
CA GLN A 360 13.58 -12.87 -2.48
C GLN A 360 13.62 -11.67 -3.42
N ILE A 361 14.14 -10.54 -2.94
CA ILE A 361 14.34 -9.32 -3.75
C ILE A 361 15.82 -8.99 -3.73
N GLU A 362 16.49 -9.01 -4.89
CA GLU A 362 17.94 -8.77 -5.03
C GLU A 362 18.79 -9.60 -4.05
N GLY A 363 18.41 -10.85 -3.82
CA GLY A 363 19.11 -11.74 -2.90
C GLY A 363 18.71 -11.63 -1.43
N VAL A 364 17.94 -10.61 -1.04
CA VAL A 364 17.39 -10.49 0.32
C VAL A 364 16.11 -11.30 0.41
N GLU A 365 16.06 -12.22 1.36
CA GLU A 365 14.95 -13.17 1.51
C GLU A 365 14.12 -12.91 2.76
N ARG A 366 12.79 -13.10 2.63
CA ARG A 366 11.81 -13.04 3.72
C ARG A 366 10.77 -14.13 3.59
N GLU A 367 10.42 -14.74 4.71
CA GLU A 367 9.27 -15.62 4.79
C GLU A 367 7.96 -14.82 4.66
N VAL A 368 7.02 -15.39 3.91
CA VAL A 368 5.69 -14.85 3.69
C VAL A 368 4.65 -15.96 3.76
N LYS A 369 3.46 -15.59 4.24
CA LYS A 369 2.33 -16.52 4.37
C LYS A 369 1.01 -15.85 4.05
N ALA A 370 -0.07 -16.60 4.02
CA ALA A 370 -1.41 -16.06 3.81
C ALA A 370 -1.66 -14.82 4.67
N HIS A 371 -2.27 -13.80 4.08
CA HIS A 371 -2.51 -12.46 4.62
C HIS A 371 -1.30 -11.52 4.68
N ASP A 372 -0.16 -11.91 4.13
CA ASP A 372 0.96 -11.00 3.96
C ASP A 372 0.86 -10.24 2.64
N HIS A 373 1.17 -8.94 2.70
CA HIS A 373 1.19 -8.02 1.57
C HIS A 373 2.56 -7.37 1.47
N PHE A 374 3.11 -7.29 0.27
CA PHE A 374 4.41 -6.66 0.05
C PHE A 374 4.49 -5.94 -1.30
N GLY A 375 5.32 -4.90 -1.34
CA GLY A 375 5.64 -4.17 -2.55
C GLY A 375 6.89 -4.70 -3.22
N ILE A 376 6.83 -4.88 -4.53
CA ILE A 376 8.00 -5.19 -5.38
C ILE A 376 8.35 -3.94 -6.16
N PRO A 377 9.46 -3.27 -5.84
CA PRO A 377 9.90 -2.10 -6.58
C PRO A 377 10.26 -2.45 -8.02
N GLY A 378 9.94 -1.55 -8.95
CA GLY A 378 10.43 -1.67 -10.32
C GLY A 378 11.96 -1.63 -10.39
N GLY A 379 12.54 -2.35 -11.34
CA GLY A 379 13.98 -2.46 -11.54
C GLY A 379 14.69 -3.43 -10.60
N LEU A 380 13.98 -4.17 -9.72
CA LEU A 380 14.59 -5.15 -8.82
C LEU A 380 14.17 -6.57 -9.16
N GLN A 381 15.16 -7.49 -9.25
CA GLN A 381 14.88 -8.88 -9.48
C GLN A 381 14.18 -9.50 -8.29
N THR A 382 13.02 -10.10 -8.54
CA THR A 382 12.20 -10.67 -7.49
C THR A 382 11.78 -12.07 -7.83
N ARG A 383 11.94 -12.96 -6.86
CA ARG A 383 11.50 -14.35 -6.93
C ARG A 383 10.66 -14.69 -5.71
N VAL A 384 9.54 -15.36 -5.92
CA VAL A 384 8.70 -15.90 -4.85
C VAL A 384 8.70 -17.42 -4.96
N THR A 385 8.89 -18.09 -3.84
CA THR A 385 9.05 -19.54 -3.78
C THR A 385 8.15 -20.12 -2.71
N GLN A 386 7.45 -21.20 -3.01
CA GLN A 386 6.67 -21.95 -2.02
C GLN A 386 7.59 -22.74 -1.08
N SER A 387 7.33 -22.74 0.23
CA SER A 387 8.02 -23.55 1.22
C SER A 387 7.15 -24.64 1.86
N GLY A 388 5.83 -24.44 1.92
CA GLY A 388 4.88 -25.39 2.47
C GLY A 388 4.53 -26.55 1.55
N THR A 389 3.71 -27.48 2.02
CA THR A 389 3.21 -28.64 1.27
C THR A 389 2.08 -28.28 0.30
N GLN A 390 1.36 -27.20 0.60
CA GLN A 390 0.27 -26.70 -0.25
C GLN A 390 0.77 -25.64 -1.23
N PRO A 391 0.20 -25.55 -2.44
CA PRO A 391 0.53 -24.49 -3.37
C PRO A 391 0.35 -23.12 -2.75
N MET A 392 1.32 -22.24 -2.94
CA MET A 392 1.19 -20.84 -2.61
C MET A 392 0.42 -20.14 -3.72
N VAL A 393 -0.56 -19.33 -3.36
CA VAL A 393 -1.35 -18.52 -4.30
C VAL A 393 -1.24 -17.07 -3.91
N VAL A 394 -0.91 -16.23 -4.86
CA VAL A 394 -0.80 -14.79 -4.67
C VAL A 394 -1.67 -14.03 -5.67
N LEU A 395 -2.24 -12.94 -5.21
CA LEU A 395 -2.80 -11.89 -6.06
C LEU A 395 -1.72 -10.84 -6.27
N ASP A 396 -1.54 -10.37 -7.49
CA ASP A 396 -0.66 -9.26 -7.79
C ASP A 396 -1.35 -8.19 -8.63
N SER A 397 -1.10 -6.93 -8.27
CA SER A 397 -1.62 -5.78 -8.99
C SER A 397 -0.50 -4.92 -9.55
N VAL A 398 -0.72 -4.39 -10.75
CA VAL A 398 0.19 -3.47 -11.43
C VAL A 398 -0.59 -2.36 -12.13
N ILE A 399 0.00 -1.18 -12.21
CA ILE A 399 -0.43 -0.17 -13.17
C ILE A 399 0.47 -0.28 -14.40
N LYS A 400 -0.14 -0.63 -15.53
CA LYS A 400 0.54 -0.63 -16.83
C LYS A 400 0.29 0.70 -17.53
N THR A 401 1.35 1.40 -17.86
CA THR A 401 1.28 2.53 -18.79
C THR A 401 1.40 2.00 -20.21
N LEU A 402 0.49 2.34 -21.08
CA LEU A 402 0.71 2.15 -22.51
C LEU A 402 1.87 3.08 -22.87
N SER A 403 3.06 2.54 -23.01
CA SER A 403 4.15 3.29 -23.61
C SER A 403 3.66 3.75 -24.98
N SER A 404 3.36 5.03 -25.11
CA SER A 404 3.39 5.63 -26.43
C SER A 404 4.84 5.45 -26.90
N LYS A 405 5.11 4.40 -27.66
CA LYS A 405 6.26 4.38 -28.56
C LYS A 405 6.04 5.57 -29.48
N ARG A 406 6.45 6.76 -29.05
CA ARG A 406 6.72 7.82 -30.00
C ARG A 406 7.82 7.26 -30.90
N PRO A 407 7.56 7.04 -32.20
CA PRO A 407 8.62 6.63 -33.11
C PRO A 407 9.70 7.71 -32.98
N GLY A 408 10.92 7.26 -32.75
CA GLY A 408 12.06 8.09 -32.41
C GLY A 408 12.11 9.38 -33.22
N ARG A 409 12.12 10.51 -32.54
CA ARG A 409 12.87 11.66 -33.03
C ARG A 409 14.30 11.43 -32.61
N SER A 410 15.07 10.88 -33.55
CA SER A 410 16.52 11.01 -33.56
C SER A 410 16.84 12.50 -33.49
N TRP A 411 17.53 12.91 -32.45
CA TRP A 411 18.31 14.15 -32.40
C TRP A 411 19.73 13.90 -32.81
#